data_b7ee2bb067d284f250407e8c8776652a
#
_entry.id   b7ee2bb067d284f250407e8c8776652a
#
_cell.length_a   1.000
_cell.length_b   1.000
_cell.length_c   1.000
_cell.angle_alpha   90.00
_cell.angle_beta   90.00
_cell.angle_gamma   90.00
#
_symmetry.space_group_name_H-M   'P 1'
#
loop_
_entity.id
_entity.type
_entity.pdbx_description
1 polymer ?
#
loop_
_entity_poly.entity_id
_entity_poly.type
_entity_poly.pdbx_seq_one_letter_code
_entity_poly.pdbx_strand_id
1 'polypeptide(L)'
;MYGSEVFRKLIDSFPKLRVVTGILMSKLYLEGDELSVTARKLPGEGYYDNYNAAMQLDSSEKISLHRKSKLVLGVEKLPFIQYLPWMKNLAINLGGSSGGYGTQKVPSVFFNSQEEKGIAPIICYESIYGEYMNQYALQGASLYAIITNDGWWANTPGYHQHLAYARLRAVEARRDLVRSANTGISAIINKKGEIISHTEWWEQAVLKGNVQHNDELTFYVRYGDYLGRIAAFIAPLLLLLTLVRKLNKTQQRLNLKK
;
A
#
# COMPACT_ATOMS: atom_id res chain seq x y z
N MET A 1 13.97 21.69 -5.45
CA MET A 1 15.27 21.69 -6.14
C MET A 1 16.46 21.44 -5.23
N TYR A 2 16.57 22.05 -4.03
CA TYR A 2 17.71 21.82 -3.11
C TYR A 2 17.87 20.36 -2.62
N GLY A 3 16.81 19.61 -2.45
CA GLY A 3 16.90 18.20 -2.01
C GLY A 3 17.55 17.26 -3.01
N SER A 4 17.44 17.53 -4.31
CA SER A 4 18.00 16.67 -5.35
C SER A 4 19.53 16.75 -5.44
N GLU A 5 20.13 17.90 -5.16
CA GLU A 5 21.57 18.06 -5.17
C GLU A 5 22.26 17.34 -4.00
N VAL A 6 21.65 17.38 -2.82
CA VAL A 6 22.18 16.69 -1.63
C VAL A 6 22.19 15.17 -1.87
N PHE A 7 21.08 14.61 -2.38
CA PHE A 7 21.03 13.19 -2.72
C PHE A 7 21.99 12.81 -3.84
N ARG A 8 22.16 13.64 -4.87
CA ARG A 8 23.14 13.38 -5.94
C ARG A 8 24.58 13.34 -5.38
N LYS A 9 24.98 14.34 -4.62
CA LYS A 9 26.32 14.33 -3.99
C LYS A 9 26.54 13.09 -3.11
N LEU A 10 25.51 12.66 -2.39
CA LEU A 10 25.59 11.46 -1.56
C LEU A 10 25.75 10.19 -2.41
N ILE A 11 24.98 10.05 -3.49
CA ILE A 11 25.05 8.91 -4.41
C ILE A 11 26.37 8.90 -5.17
N ASP A 12 26.90 10.05 -5.60
CA ASP A 12 28.21 10.16 -6.25
C ASP A 12 29.34 9.71 -5.32
N SER A 13 29.20 10.02 -4.03
CA SER A 13 30.17 9.58 -2.99
C SER A 13 30.03 8.08 -2.67
N PHE A 14 28.85 7.50 -2.84
CA PHE A 14 28.53 6.10 -2.53
C PHE A 14 27.77 5.43 -3.69
N PRO A 15 28.45 4.97 -4.76
CA PRO A 15 27.80 4.50 -5.99
C PRO A 15 26.86 3.29 -5.82
N LYS A 16 27.00 2.54 -4.71
CA LYS A 16 26.11 1.41 -4.37
C LYS A 16 24.89 1.82 -3.55
N LEU A 17 24.79 3.12 -3.17
CA LEU A 17 23.68 3.61 -2.38
C LEU A 17 22.39 3.61 -3.22
N ARG A 18 21.32 3.11 -2.63
CA ARG A 18 19.96 3.21 -3.13
C ARG A 18 19.11 3.95 -2.11
N VAL A 19 18.53 5.06 -2.49
CA VAL A 19 17.66 5.87 -1.65
C VAL A 19 16.21 5.61 -2.09
N VAL A 20 15.39 5.04 -1.21
CA VAL A 20 13.96 4.85 -1.44
C VAL A 20 13.19 5.78 -0.50
N THR A 21 12.40 6.69 -1.07
CA THR A 21 11.69 7.72 -0.29
C THR A 21 10.30 7.99 -0.83
N GLY A 22 9.41 8.47 0.05
CA GLY A 22 8.08 8.94 -0.32
C GLY A 22 8.12 10.36 -0.87
N ILE A 23 7.27 10.64 -1.84
CA ILE A 23 7.09 11.97 -2.43
C ILE A 23 5.62 12.25 -2.73
N LEU A 24 5.27 13.53 -2.72
CA LEU A 24 4.05 14.01 -3.39
C LEU A 24 4.46 14.51 -4.79
N MET A 25 3.76 14.05 -5.80
CA MET A 25 4.04 14.45 -7.18
C MET A 25 2.76 14.87 -7.92
N SER A 26 2.93 15.75 -8.88
CA SER A 26 1.85 16.11 -9.81
C SER A 26 2.25 15.70 -11.23
N LYS A 27 1.31 15.12 -11.96
CA LYS A 27 1.42 14.88 -13.41
C LYS A 27 0.60 15.95 -14.12
N LEU A 28 1.23 16.70 -15.01
CA LEU A 28 0.52 17.56 -15.97
C LEU A 28 0.02 16.70 -17.12
N TYR A 29 -1.18 16.98 -17.58
CA TYR A 29 -1.74 16.38 -18.80
C TYR A 29 -1.34 17.21 -20.02
N LEU A 30 -0.84 16.53 -21.02
CA LEU A 30 -0.54 17.12 -22.31
C LEU A 30 -1.82 17.13 -23.18
N GLU A 31 -1.79 17.91 -24.24
CA GLU A 31 -2.87 17.91 -25.22
C GLU A 31 -3.03 16.51 -25.84
N GLY A 32 -4.25 15.96 -25.80
CA GLY A 32 -4.55 14.61 -26.25
C GLY A 32 -4.45 13.51 -25.18
N ASP A 33 -3.94 13.81 -23.97
CA ASP A 33 -3.95 12.84 -22.86
C ASP A 33 -5.39 12.56 -22.39
N GLU A 34 -5.69 11.28 -22.14
CA GLU A 34 -6.93 10.88 -21.48
C GLU A 34 -6.93 11.32 -20.02
N LEU A 35 -7.93 12.11 -19.63
CA LEU A 35 -8.05 12.62 -18.26
C LEU A 35 -8.56 11.53 -17.31
N SER A 36 -7.91 11.40 -16.17
CA SER A 36 -8.38 10.54 -15.10
C SER A 36 -9.61 11.14 -14.39
N VAL A 37 -10.31 10.33 -13.63
CA VAL A 37 -11.45 10.79 -12.80
C VAL A 37 -11.04 11.74 -11.66
N THR A 38 -9.75 11.81 -11.35
CA THR A 38 -9.16 12.68 -10.32
C THR A 38 -8.48 13.93 -10.91
N ALA A 39 -8.49 14.06 -12.25
CA ALA A 39 -7.90 15.20 -12.94
C ALA A 39 -8.52 16.53 -12.49
N ARG A 40 -7.67 17.50 -12.22
CA ARG A 40 -8.02 18.85 -11.77
C ARG A 40 -7.64 19.87 -12.80
N LYS A 41 -8.48 20.86 -13.01
CA LYS A 41 -8.19 21.98 -13.89
C LYS A 41 -7.13 22.89 -13.24
N LEU A 42 -6.13 23.29 -14.02
CA LEU A 42 -5.19 24.31 -13.61
C LEU A 42 -5.85 25.70 -13.66
N PRO A 43 -5.41 26.65 -12.82
CA PRO A 43 -5.71 28.05 -13.04
C PRO A 43 -5.10 28.47 -14.37
N GLY A 44 -5.93 28.72 -15.40
CA GLY A 44 -5.52 28.93 -16.78
C GLY A 44 -5.92 27.74 -17.66
N GLU A 45 -4.99 27.25 -18.47
CA GLU A 45 -5.22 26.10 -19.37
C GLU A 45 -4.54 24.83 -18.85
N GLY A 46 -5.15 23.67 -19.13
CA GLY A 46 -4.61 22.35 -18.82
C GLY A 46 -5.21 21.67 -17.59
N TYR A 47 -4.75 20.46 -17.35
CA TYR A 47 -5.17 19.60 -16.26
C TYR A 47 -3.97 18.97 -15.58
N TYR A 48 -4.15 18.57 -14.32
CA TYR A 48 -3.13 17.85 -13.55
C TYR A 48 -3.76 16.86 -12.60
N ASP A 49 -2.99 15.86 -12.22
CA ASP A 49 -3.29 14.94 -11.13
C ASP A 49 -2.21 14.96 -10.07
N ASN A 50 -2.62 14.80 -8.83
CA ASN A 50 -1.70 14.61 -7.70
C ASN A 50 -1.61 13.14 -7.34
N TYR A 51 -0.41 12.69 -6.97
CA TYR A 51 -0.13 11.34 -6.56
C TYR A 51 0.64 11.33 -5.23
N ASN A 52 0.24 10.45 -4.34
CA ASN A 52 1.11 9.97 -3.29
C ASN A 52 2.00 8.89 -3.92
N ALA A 53 3.31 9.05 -3.85
CA ALA A 53 4.23 8.22 -4.61
C ALA A 53 5.49 7.88 -3.80
N ALA A 54 6.23 6.90 -4.28
CA ALA A 54 7.59 6.59 -3.84
C ALA A 54 8.54 6.68 -5.04
N MET A 55 9.77 7.05 -4.78
CA MET A 55 10.84 7.07 -5.78
C MET A 55 12.09 6.37 -5.26
N GLN A 56 12.87 5.82 -6.20
CA GLN A 56 14.23 5.39 -5.96
C GLN A 56 15.19 6.29 -6.71
N LEU A 57 16.24 6.70 -6.00
CA LEU A 57 17.44 7.34 -6.54
C LEU A 57 18.63 6.42 -6.33
N ASP A 58 19.43 6.24 -7.35
CA ASP A 58 20.68 5.48 -7.32
C ASP A 58 21.67 6.10 -8.31
N SER A 59 22.80 5.43 -8.58
CA SER A 59 23.81 5.90 -9.51
C SER A 59 23.36 5.95 -10.98
N SER A 60 22.17 5.45 -11.30
CA SER A 60 21.59 5.60 -12.63
C SER A 60 20.94 6.98 -12.81
N GLU A 61 20.83 7.46 -14.02
CA GLU A 61 20.11 8.69 -14.32
C GLU A 61 18.59 8.53 -14.27
N LYS A 62 18.13 7.27 -14.26
CA LYS A 62 16.71 6.92 -14.29
C LYS A 62 16.10 6.93 -12.89
N ILE A 63 15.12 7.76 -12.66
CA ILE A 63 14.32 7.76 -11.44
C ILE A 63 13.23 6.69 -11.57
N SER A 64 13.23 5.69 -10.70
CA SER A 64 12.14 4.72 -10.58
C SER A 64 11.00 5.31 -9.75
N LEU A 65 9.76 5.17 -10.21
CA LEU A 65 8.58 5.72 -9.58
C LEU A 65 7.51 4.65 -9.34
N HIS A 66 6.90 4.71 -8.17
CA HIS A 66 5.68 3.97 -7.82
C HIS A 66 4.62 4.95 -7.33
N ARG A 67 3.44 4.94 -7.94
CA ARG A 67 2.29 5.74 -7.48
C ARG A 67 1.38 4.86 -6.64
N LYS A 68 0.99 5.34 -5.48
CA LYS A 68 0.15 4.59 -4.54
C LYS A 68 -1.09 4.04 -5.22
N SER A 69 -1.31 2.73 -5.09
CA SER A 69 -2.44 2.02 -5.70
C SER A 69 -3.65 1.90 -4.77
N LYS A 70 -3.41 1.75 -3.44
CA LYS A 70 -4.45 1.55 -2.43
C LYS A 70 -4.58 2.77 -1.54
N LEU A 71 -5.53 3.62 -1.88
CA LEU A 71 -5.82 4.85 -1.13
C LEU A 71 -6.65 4.56 0.12
N VAL A 72 -6.43 5.36 1.17
CA VAL A 72 -7.21 5.32 2.40
C VAL A 72 -8.59 5.91 2.14
N LEU A 73 -9.64 5.13 2.41
CA LEU A 73 -11.02 5.60 2.27
C LEU A 73 -11.32 6.68 3.32
N GLY A 74 -12.00 7.72 2.89
CA GLY A 74 -12.37 8.87 3.73
C GLY A 74 -11.32 9.99 3.74
N VAL A 75 -10.03 9.66 3.67
CA VAL A 75 -8.93 10.64 3.73
C VAL A 75 -8.35 10.92 2.35
N GLU A 76 -7.91 9.90 1.64
CA GLU A 76 -7.29 10.02 0.32
C GLU A 76 -8.27 9.80 -0.84
N LYS A 77 -9.35 9.06 -0.59
CA LYS A 77 -10.40 8.77 -1.56
C LYS A 77 -11.76 8.83 -0.88
N LEU A 78 -12.64 9.68 -1.37
CA LEU A 78 -14.03 9.70 -0.94
C LEU A 78 -14.85 8.73 -1.78
N PRO A 79 -15.47 7.71 -1.17
CA PRO A 79 -16.43 6.88 -1.88
C PRO A 79 -17.66 7.71 -2.23
N PHE A 80 -18.22 7.45 -3.41
CA PHE A 80 -19.47 8.06 -3.87
C PHE A 80 -19.50 9.59 -3.98
N ILE A 81 -18.32 10.28 -3.98
CA ILE A 81 -18.24 11.76 -4.05
C ILE A 81 -18.98 12.35 -5.26
N GLN A 82 -19.04 11.58 -6.35
CA GLN A 82 -19.79 11.96 -7.56
C GLN A 82 -21.29 12.00 -7.33
N TYR A 83 -21.82 11.21 -6.37
CA TYR A 83 -23.24 11.15 -6.02
C TYR A 83 -23.61 12.00 -4.80
N LEU A 84 -22.61 12.28 -3.93
CA LEU A 84 -22.81 12.97 -2.66
C LEU A 84 -21.81 14.14 -2.50
N PRO A 85 -21.96 15.25 -3.25
CA PRO A 85 -21.01 16.36 -3.27
C PRO A 85 -20.74 17.00 -1.90
N TRP A 86 -21.71 16.96 -0.98
CA TRP A 86 -21.57 17.49 0.39
C TRP A 86 -20.51 16.76 1.22
N MET A 87 -20.16 15.52 0.86
CA MET A 87 -19.09 14.77 1.52
C MET A 87 -17.70 15.37 1.31
N LYS A 88 -17.52 16.29 0.34
CA LYS A 88 -16.24 17.00 0.14
C LYS A 88 -15.80 17.75 1.39
N ASN A 89 -16.73 18.43 2.05
CA ASN A 89 -16.43 19.23 3.25
C ASN A 89 -16.04 18.32 4.43
N LEU A 90 -16.64 17.14 4.53
CA LEU A 90 -16.28 16.15 5.55
C LEU A 90 -14.85 15.64 5.37
N ALA A 91 -14.42 15.38 4.13
CA ALA A 91 -13.05 14.93 3.84
C ALA A 91 -12.01 15.98 4.19
N ILE A 92 -12.29 17.25 3.88
CA ILE A 92 -11.39 18.36 4.22
C ILE A 92 -11.24 18.47 5.74
N ASN A 93 -12.33 18.36 6.48
CA ASN A 93 -12.33 18.39 7.95
C ASN A 93 -11.57 17.21 8.58
N LEU A 94 -11.49 16.08 7.88
CA LEU A 94 -10.70 14.90 8.28
C LEU A 94 -9.23 14.96 7.81
N GLY A 95 -8.78 16.12 7.29
CA GLY A 95 -7.41 16.30 6.79
C GLY A 95 -7.15 15.66 5.42
N GLY A 96 -8.20 15.24 4.71
CA GLY A 96 -8.12 14.67 3.37
C GLY A 96 -8.02 15.73 2.27
N SER A 97 -7.71 15.29 1.04
CA SER A 97 -7.69 16.18 -0.11
C SER A 97 -9.07 16.24 -0.78
N SER A 98 -9.51 17.43 -1.14
CA SER A 98 -10.84 17.68 -1.74
C SER A 98 -11.07 17.03 -3.12
N GLY A 99 -10.01 16.53 -3.77
CA GLY A 99 -10.09 15.94 -5.13
C GLY A 99 -9.63 14.50 -5.24
N GLY A 100 -9.19 13.88 -4.13
CA GLY A 100 -8.54 12.56 -4.18
C GLY A 100 -7.14 12.60 -4.81
N TYR A 101 -6.49 11.46 -4.84
CA TYR A 101 -5.20 11.24 -5.51
C TYR A 101 -5.39 10.29 -6.68
N GLY A 102 -4.61 10.48 -7.74
CA GLY A 102 -4.47 9.49 -8.80
C GLY A 102 -3.82 8.21 -8.26
N THR A 103 -4.08 7.10 -8.94
CA THR A 103 -3.55 5.78 -8.57
C THR A 103 -2.94 5.07 -9.76
N GLN A 104 -2.07 4.09 -9.52
CA GLN A 104 -1.68 3.12 -10.54
C GLN A 104 -2.34 1.76 -10.27
N LYS A 105 -2.54 0.96 -11.32
CA LYS A 105 -3.25 -0.34 -11.21
C LYS A 105 -2.36 -1.44 -10.65
N VAL A 106 -1.11 -1.49 -11.10
CA VAL A 106 -0.15 -2.56 -10.81
C VAL A 106 1.02 -1.97 -10.05
N PRO A 107 1.50 -2.62 -8.98
CA PRO A 107 2.67 -2.12 -8.24
C PRO A 107 3.93 -2.09 -9.10
N SER A 108 4.86 -1.21 -8.78
CA SER A 108 6.17 -1.13 -9.43
C SER A 108 7.24 -1.63 -8.48
N VAL A 109 8.11 -2.53 -8.92
CA VAL A 109 9.31 -2.94 -8.20
C VAL A 109 10.48 -2.08 -8.64
N PHE A 110 11.30 -1.65 -7.72
CA PHE A 110 12.51 -0.87 -7.99
C PHE A 110 13.71 -1.79 -8.13
N PHE A 111 14.28 -1.83 -9.33
CA PHE A 111 15.52 -2.53 -9.61
C PHE A 111 16.67 -1.52 -9.73
N ASN A 112 17.87 -2.00 -9.47
CA ASN A 112 19.11 -1.27 -9.73
C ASN A 112 19.71 -1.84 -11.02
N SER A 113 20.36 -0.98 -11.80
CA SER A 113 21.07 -1.38 -13.02
C SER A 113 22.25 -2.35 -12.78
N GLN A 114 22.77 -2.40 -11.55
CA GLN A 114 23.93 -3.23 -11.16
C GLN A 114 23.53 -4.53 -10.45
N GLU A 115 22.31 -4.62 -9.93
CA GLU A 115 21.84 -5.79 -9.16
C GLU A 115 20.41 -6.16 -9.58
N GLU A 116 20.17 -7.43 -9.85
CA GLU A 116 18.81 -7.94 -10.17
C GLU A 116 17.87 -7.99 -8.97
N LYS A 117 18.28 -7.43 -7.82
CA LYS A 117 17.52 -7.47 -6.58
C LYS A 117 16.49 -6.34 -6.51
N GLY A 118 15.21 -6.72 -6.57
CA GLY A 118 14.10 -5.80 -6.52
C GLY A 118 13.74 -5.35 -5.10
N ILE A 119 13.41 -4.07 -4.93
CA ILE A 119 12.81 -3.52 -3.71
C ILE A 119 11.35 -3.15 -4.00
N ALA A 120 10.43 -3.60 -3.16
CA ALA A 120 9.03 -3.19 -3.19
C ALA A 120 8.85 -1.88 -2.41
N PRO A 121 8.53 -0.76 -3.05
CA PRO A 121 8.22 0.50 -2.37
C PRO A 121 6.74 0.54 -1.97
N ILE A 122 6.44 0.13 -0.75
CA ILE A 122 5.07 0.00 -0.25
C ILE A 122 4.67 1.29 0.46
N ILE A 123 3.58 1.91 0.04
CA ILE A 123 3.16 3.18 0.63
C ILE A 123 2.02 2.95 1.64
N CYS A 124 2.37 3.04 2.94
CA CYS A 124 1.42 3.13 4.05
C CYS A 124 0.35 2.00 3.99
N TYR A 125 -0.90 2.38 3.76
CA TYR A 125 -2.10 1.52 3.74
C TYR A 125 -2.03 0.36 2.71
N GLU A 126 -1.16 0.40 1.72
CA GLU A 126 -0.96 -0.70 0.78
C GLU A 126 -0.55 -1.99 1.50
N SER A 127 0.20 -1.88 2.61
CA SER A 127 0.67 -3.02 3.40
C SER A 127 -0.46 -3.86 4.03
N ILE A 128 -1.68 -3.33 4.13
CA ILE A 128 -2.83 -4.05 4.66
C ILE A 128 -3.32 -5.14 3.69
N TYR A 129 -3.14 -4.92 2.37
CA TYR A 129 -3.68 -5.80 1.34
C TYR A 129 -2.70 -6.92 0.96
N GLY A 130 -2.85 -8.11 1.55
CA GLY A 130 -1.94 -9.24 1.35
C GLY A 130 -1.77 -9.65 -0.12
N GLU A 131 -2.86 -9.84 -0.85
CA GLU A 131 -2.78 -10.21 -2.28
C GLU A 131 -2.17 -9.12 -3.16
N TYR A 132 -2.33 -7.84 -2.80
CA TYR A 132 -1.64 -6.76 -3.47
C TYR A 132 -0.13 -6.80 -3.20
N MET A 133 0.27 -7.08 -1.95
CA MET A 133 1.66 -7.25 -1.57
C MET A 133 2.33 -8.42 -2.30
N ASN A 134 1.58 -9.50 -2.56
CA ASN A 134 2.07 -10.65 -3.33
C ASN A 134 2.50 -10.27 -4.76
N GLN A 135 1.85 -9.27 -5.37
CA GLN A 135 2.20 -8.82 -6.71
C GLN A 135 3.61 -8.24 -6.79
N TYR A 136 4.12 -7.63 -5.72
CA TYR A 136 5.52 -7.20 -5.67
C TYR A 136 6.48 -8.38 -5.71
N ALA A 137 6.22 -9.41 -4.91
CA ALA A 137 7.06 -10.62 -4.91
C ALA A 137 7.01 -11.36 -6.25
N LEU A 138 5.83 -11.45 -6.88
CA LEU A 138 5.67 -12.06 -8.21
C LEU A 138 6.40 -11.27 -9.30
N GLN A 139 6.63 -9.97 -9.12
CA GLN A 139 7.41 -9.12 -10.02
C GLN A 139 8.91 -9.07 -9.67
N GLY A 140 9.38 -9.93 -8.75
CA GLY A 140 10.80 -10.05 -8.41
C GLY A 140 11.28 -9.14 -7.26
N ALA A 141 10.36 -8.59 -6.46
CA ALA A 141 10.78 -7.92 -5.23
C ALA A 141 11.34 -8.93 -4.25
N SER A 142 12.58 -8.76 -3.82
CA SER A 142 13.28 -9.61 -2.87
C SER A 142 13.38 -9.00 -1.46
N LEU A 143 13.05 -7.71 -1.33
CA LEU A 143 12.99 -6.93 -0.10
C LEU A 143 11.75 -6.05 -0.11
N TYR A 144 11.09 -5.88 1.03
CA TYR A 144 9.98 -4.96 1.21
C TYR A 144 10.41 -3.69 1.94
N ALA A 145 10.02 -2.53 1.41
CA ALA A 145 10.29 -1.22 2.00
C ALA A 145 8.98 -0.46 2.20
N ILE A 146 8.48 -0.39 3.43
CA ILE A 146 7.29 0.37 3.77
C ILE A 146 7.68 1.80 4.11
N ILE A 147 7.01 2.75 3.46
CA ILE A 147 7.11 4.18 3.71
C ILE A 147 5.75 4.65 4.21
N THR A 148 5.68 5.24 5.40
CA THR A 148 4.41 5.60 6.00
C THR A 148 4.47 6.84 6.87
N ASN A 149 3.31 7.44 7.10
CA ASN A 149 3.08 8.43 8.14
C ASN A 149 1.93 7.94 9.02
N ASP A 150 2.24 7.51 10.24
CA ASP A 150 1.26 6.96 11.17
C ASP A 150 0.63 8.03 12.08
N GLY A 151 0.98 9.30 11.92
CA GLY A 151 0.42 10.41 12.70
C GLY A 151 -1.11 10.52 12.62
N TRP A 152 -1.70 9.98 11.56
CA TRP A 152 -3.15 9.89 11.39
C TRP A 152 -3.87 9.08 12.47
N TRP A 153 -3.16 8.11 13.08
CA TRP A 153 -3.71 7.26 14.11
C TRP A 153 -3.71 7.91 15.50
N ALA A 154 -3.02 9.07 15.67
CA ALA A 154 -2.76 9.64 16.98
C ALA A 154 -2.27 8.57 17.97
N ASN A 155 -2.40 8.78 19.26
CA ASN A 155 -2.00 7.78 20.26
C ASN A 155 -3.12 6.72 20.46
N THR A 156 -3.40 5.93 19.43
CA THR A 156 -4.38 4.84 19.42
C THR A 156 -3.73 3.51 19.07
N PRO A 157 -4.38 2.36 19.28
CA PRO A 157 -3.85 1.07 18.83
C PRO A 157 -3.59 0.94 17.32
N GLY A 158 -4.07 1.88 16.50
CA GLY A 158 -4.00 1.82 15.04
C GLY A 158 -2.58 1.70 14.49
N TYR A 159 -1.62 2.47 15.00
CA TYR A 159 -0.23 2.39 14.55
C TYR A 159 0.45 1.07 14.93
N HIS A 160 0.09 0.48 16.09
CA HIS A 160 0.56 -0.86 16.46
C HIS A 160 -0.02 -1.93 15.52
N GLN A 161 -1.30 -1.84 15.19
CA GLN A 161 -1.93 -2.74 14.22
C GLN A 161 -1.29 -2.61 12.84
N HIS A 162 -0.95 -1.39 12.42
CA HIS A 162 -0.28 -1.16 11.14
C HIS A 162 1.13 -1.78 11.12
N LEU A 163 1.88 -1.72 12.23
CA LEU A 163 3.14 -2.44 12.38
C LEU A 163 2.95 -3.97 12.38
N ALA A 164 1.87 -4.47 13.02
CA ALA A 164 1.57 -5.90 13.03
C ALA A 164 1.26 -6.42 11.60
N TYR A 165 0.59 -5.63 10.75
CA TYR A 165 0.44 -5.98 9.33
C TYR A 165 1.78 -6.07 8.60
N ALA A 166 2.73 -5.17 8.86
CA ALA A 166 4.07 -5.26 8.26
C ALA A 166 4.75 -6.60 8.61
N ARG A 167 4.66 -7.04 9.88
CA ARG A 167 5.16 -8.35 10.32
C ARG A 167 4.50 -9.51 9.57
N LEU A 168 3.17 -9.45 9.43
CA LEU A 168 2.42 -10.46 8.69
C LEU A 168 2.86 -10.53 7.21
N ARG A 169 3.05 -9.38 6.56
CA ARG A 169 3.54 -9.34 5.17
C ARG A 169 4.92 -9.97 5.02
N ALA A 170 5.83 -9.73 5.98
CA ALA A 170 7.14 -10.36 5.98
C ALA A 170 7.05 -11.89 6.03
N VAL A 171 6.17 -12.43 6.88
CA VAL A 171 5.92 -13.88 7.00
C VAL A 171 5.30 -14.47 5.74
N GLU A 172 4.25 -13.86 5.23
CA GLU A 172 3.52 -14.35 4.04
C GLU A 172 4.38 -14.45 2.81
N ALA A 173 5.22 -13.45 2.57
CA ALA A 173 6.07 -13.39 1.40
C ALA A 173 7.47 -13.95 1.63
N ARG A 174 7.84 -14.27 2.88
CA ARG A 174 9.21 -14.66 3.26
C ARG A 174 10.25 -13.63 2.82
N ARG A 175 9.95 -12.34 3.03
CA ARG A 175 10.82 -11.22 2.72
C ARG A 175 11.21 -10.50 4.00
N ASP A 176 12.49 -10.11 4.12
CA ASP A 176 12.85 -9.10 5.10
C ASP A 176 12.15 -7.81 4.73
N LEU A 177 11.83 -7.01 5.73
CA LEU A 177 11.07 -5.79 5.58
C LEU A 177 11.71 -4.66 6.37
N VAL A 178 11.93 -3.53 5.70
CA VAL A 178 12.31 -2.27 6.33
C VAL A 178 11.11 -1.34 6.33
N ARG A 179 10.86 -0.69 7.46
CA ARG A 179 9.77 0.25 7.64
C ARG A 179 10.33 1.59 8.07
N SER A 180 10.10 2.62 7.28
CA SER A 180 10.39 4.02 7.61
C SER A 180 9.09 4.76 7.87
N ALA A 181 8.90 5.21 9.09
CA ALA A 181 7.69 5.87 9.53
C ALA A 181 7.98 7.30 9.98
N ASN A 182 7.35 8.27 9.33
CA ASN A 182 7.26 9.61 9.88
C ASN A 182 6.27 9.59 11.04
N THR A 183 6.67 10.00 12.24
CA THR A 183 5.86 9.98 13.48
C THR A 183 5.42 8.59 13.98
N GLY A 184 5.54 7.53 13.20
CA GLY A 184 5.22 6.16 13.59
C GLY A 184 6.44 5.38 14.08
N ILE A 185 6.25 4.07 14.24
CA ILE A 185 7.34 3.15 14.61
C ILE A 185 8.08 2.73 13.35
N SER A 186 9.33 3.14 13.18
CA SER A 186 10.24 2.58 12.18
C SER A 186 10.76 1.23 12.66
N ALA A 187 10.98 0.27 11.76
CA ALA A 187 11.39 -1.07 12.16
C ALA A 187 12.17 -1.80 11.07
N ILE A 188 13.05 -2.70 11.48
CA ILE A 188 13.65 -3.75 10.64
C ILE A 188 13.02 -5.08 11.08
N ILE A 189 12.42 -5.79 10.16
CA ILE A 189 11.65 -7.00 10.40
C ILE A 189 12.21 -8.11 9.51
N ASN A 190 12.51 -9.26 10.07
CA ASN A 190 13.00 -10.38 9.29
C ASN A 190 11.85 -11.17 8.62
N LYS A 191 12.19 -12.07 7.71
CA LYS A 191 11.25 -12.94 6.98
C LYS A 191 10.39 -13.87 7.84
N LYS A 192 10.67 -13.97 9.16
CA LYS A 192 9.86 -14.69 10.13
C LYS A 192 8.86 -13.77 10.85
N GLY A 193 8.87 -12.46 10.55
CA GLY A 193 8.02 -11.47 11.21
C GLY A 193 8.53 -11.00 12.57
N GLU A 194 9.79 -11.34 12.92
CA GLU A 194 10.43 -10.88 14.14
C GLU A 194 10.97 -9.46 13.94
N ILE A 195 10.68 -8.56 14.87
CA ILE A 195 11.23 -7.20 14.87
C ILE A 195 12.65 -7.28 15.40
N ILE A 196 13.63 -6.99 14.55
CA ILE A 196 15.04 -7.01 14.88
C ILE A 196 15.44 -5.73 15.61
N SER A 197 14.90 -4.60 15.15
CA SER A 197 15.08 -3.29 15.79
C SER A 197 13.91 -2.37 15.44
N HIS A 198 13.58 -1.45 16.32
CA HIS A 198 12.54 -0.45 16.11
C HIS A 198 12.85 0.86 16.82
N THR A 199 12.20 1.96 16.39
CA THR A 199 12.13 3.23 17.12
C THR A 199 10.90 3.24 18.00
N GLU A 200 10.84 4.18 18.95
CA GLU A 200 9.59 4.48 19.64
C GLU A 200 8.65 5.31 18.74
N TRP A 201 7.38 5.37 19.15
CA TRP A 201 6.38 6.17 18.47
C TRP A 201 6.59 7.67 18.78
N TRP A 202 6.49 8.52 17.75
CA TRP A 202 6.65 9.98 17.85
C TRP A 202 8.04 10.46 18.27
N GLU A 203 9.07 9.63 18.07
CA GLU A 203 10.46 9.94 18.35
C GLU A 203 11.27 10.15 17.05
N GLN A 204 12.12 11.16 17.04
CA GLN A 204 13.08 11.37 15.96
C GLN A 204 14.27 10.45 16.16
N ALA A 205 14.37 9.40 15.38
CA ALA A 205 15.42 8.41 15.49
C ALA A 205 15.85 7.86 14.12
N VAL A 206 17.00 7.19 14.11
CA VAL A 206 17.57 6.51 12.93
C VAL A 206 17.86 5.06 13.30
N LEU A 207 17.46 4.13 12.42
CA LEU A 207 17.81 2.72 12.55
C LEU A 207 18.88 2.34 11.54
N LYS A 208 19.83 1.52 11.98
CA LYS A 208 20.83 0.85 11.14
C LYS A 208 20.75 -0.65 11.38
N GLY A 209 20.73 -1.43 10.31
CA GLY A 209 20.72 -2.89 10.40
C GLY A 209 21.00 -3.54 9.07
N ASN A 210 21.09 -4.87 9.09
CA ASN A 210 21.28 -5.70 7.92
C ASN A 210 19.97 -6.40 7.57
N VAL A 211 19.67 -6.52 6.26
CA VAL A 211 18.54 -7.24 5.72
C VAL A 211 19.00 -8.22 4.66
N GLN A 212 18.25 -9.29 4.49
CA GLN A 212 18.54 -10.34 3.50
C GLN A 212 17.53 -10.28 2.37
N HIS A 213 18.01 -10.30 1.14
CA HIS A 213 17.17 -10.52 -0.02
C HIS A 213 16.76 -12.00 -0.10
N ASN A 214 15.50 -12.25 -0.46
CA ASN A 214 14.98 -13.58 -0.70
C ASN A 214 14.04 -13.57 -1.91
N ASP A 215 14.27 -14.48 -2.87
CA ASP A 215 13.50 -14.55 -4.12
C ASP A 215 12.52 -15.73 -4.15
N GLU A 216 12.52 -16.59 -3.13
CA GLU A 216 11.60 -17.73 -3.05
C GLU A 216 10.16 -17.26 -3.00
N LEU A 217 9.30 -17.87 -3.80
CA LEU A 217 7.86 -17.62 -3.79
C LEU A 217 7.16 -18.61 -2.87
N THR A 218 6.51 -18.10 -1.84
CA THR A 218 5.70 -18.90 -0.93
C THR A 218 4.44 -19.42 -1.60
N PHE A 219 3.79 -20.42 -1.00
CA PHE A 219 2.50 -20.90 -1.46
C PHE A 219 1.45 -19.78 -1.51
N TYR A 220 1.40 -18.96 -0.45
CA TYR A 220 0.48 -17.83 -0.38
C TYR A 220 0.75 -16.77 -1.48
N VAL A 221 2.01 -16.46 -1.78
CA VAL A 221 2.36 -15.55 -2.88
C VAL A 221 1.88 -16.09 -4.23
N ARG A 222 2.03 -17.40 -4.46
CA ARG A 222 1.64 -18.03 -5.74
C ARG A 222 0.13 -18.12 -5.93
N TYR A 223 -0.61 -18.50 -4.88
CA TYR A 223 -2.02 -18.88 -4.98
C TYR A 223 -2.97 -17.86 -4.33
N GLY A 224 -2.43 -16.87 -3.58
CA GLY A 224 -3.22 -15.85 -2.88
C GLY A 224 -4.05 -16.44 -1.73
N ASP A 225 -5.12 -15.75 -1.36
CA ASP A 225 -6.05 -16.16 -0.30
C ASP A 225 -7.02 -17.24 -0.80
N TYR A 226 -6.50 -18.44 -1.03
CA TYR A 226 -7.31 -19.58 -1.48
C TYR A 226 -8.33 -20.03 -0.42
N LEU A 227 -7.98 -19.92 0.89
CA LEU A 227 -8.90 -20.27 1.97
C LEU A 227 -10.11 -19.34 2.02
N GLY A 228 -9.87 -18.04 1.90
CA GLY A 228 -10.95 -17.06 1.83
C GLY A 228 -11.85 -17.27 0.60
N ARG A 229 -11.26 -17.62 -0.55
CA ARG A 229 -12.04 -17.94 -1.77
C ARG A 229 -12.89 -19.19 -1.58
N ILE A 230 -12.35 -20.27 -0.99
CA ILE A 230 -13.11 -21.48 -0.67
C ILE A 230 -14.24 -21.15 0.33
N ALA A 231 -13.94 -20.40 1.39
CA ALA A 231 -14.94 -19.99 2.37
C ALA A 231 -16.04 -19.14 1.74
N ALA A 232 -15.68 -18.19 0.87
CA ALA A 232 -16.64 -17.36 0.14
C ALA A 232 -17.55 -18.16 -0.82
N PHE A 233 -17.07 -19.29 -1.34
CA PHE A 233 -17.89 -20.21 -2.13
C PHE A 233 -18.82 -21.07 -1.26
N ILE A 234 -18.33 -21.61 -0.16
CA ILE A 234 -19.08 -22.50 0.73
C ILE A 234 -20.16 -21.75 1.53
N ALA A 235 -19.88 -20.55 2.01
CA ALA A 235 -20.79 -19.79 2.87
C ALA A 235 -22.19 -19.57 2.25
N PRO A 236 -22.33 -19.10 0.99
CA PRO A 236 -23.66 -18.96 0.36
C PRO A 236 -24.38 -20.29 0.14
N LEU A 237 -23.65 -21.39 -0.10
CA LEU A 237 -24.25 -22.72 -0.21
C LEU A 237 -24.86 -23.18 1.12
N LEU A 238 -24.12 -22.97 2.23
CA LEU A 238 -24.64 -23.27 3.57
C LEU A 238 -25.84 -22.39 3.93
N LEU A 239 -25.80 -21.11 3.56
CA LEU A 239 -26.94 -20.21 3.75
C LEU A 239 -28.16 -20.69 2.99
N LEU A 240 -28.00 -21.03 1.72
CA LEU A 240 -29.07 -21.57 0.88
C LEU A 240 -29.66 -22.85 1.48
N LEU A 241 -28.81 -23.77 1.90
CA LEU A 241 -29.22 -25.01 2.55
C LEU A 241 -30.07 -24.76 3.81
N THR A 242 -29.66 -23.79 4.64
CA THR A 242 -30.40 -23.42 5.86
C THR A 242 -31.76 -22.81 5.53
N LEU A 243 -31.83 -21.97 4.49
CA LEU A 243 -33.09 -21.38 4.00
C LEU A 243 -34.06 -22.47 3.49
N VAL A 244 -33.58 -23.37 2.63
CA VAL A 244 -34.38 -24.49 2.10
C VAL A 244 -34.89 -25.37 3.25
N ARG A 245 -34.06 -25.74 4.19
CA ARG A 245 -34.46 -26.50 5.37
C ARG A 245 -35.55 -25.80 6.19
N LYS A 246 -35.44 -24.49 6.37
CA LYS A 246 -36.42 -23.66 7.09
C LYS A 246 -37.77 -23.65 6.34
N LEU A 247 -37.74 -23.45 5.03
CA LEU A 247 -38.94 -23.45 4.19
C LEU A 247 -39.65 -24.81 4.24
N ASN A 248 -38.91 -25.90 4.08
CA ASN A 248 -39.48 -27.26 4.14
C ASN A 248 -40.12 -27.55 5.52
N LYS A 249 -39.50 -27.15 6.62
CA LYS A 249 -40.08 -27.27 7.97
C LYS A 249 -41.36 -26.45 8.12
N THR A 250 -41.41 -25.25 7.54
CA THR A 250 -42.60 -24.40 7.57
C THR A 250 -43.74 -25.04 6.78
N GLN A 251 -43.44 -25.57 5.59
CA GLN A 251 -44.44 -26.23 4.73
C GLN A 251 -44.97 -27.51 5.39
N GLN A 252 -44.16 -28.32 6.02
CA GLN A 252 -44.61 -29.50 6.79
C GLN A 252 -45.53 -29.09 7.94
N ARG A 253 -45.25 -28.02 8.69
CA ARG A 253 -46.11 -27.51 9.77
C ARG A 253 -47.45 -27.00 9.28
N LEU A 254 -47.52 -26.41 8.07
CA LEU A 254 -48.75 -25.95 7.46
C LEU A 254 -49.62 -27.13 6.98
N ASN A 255 -49.00 -28.18 6.47
CA ASN A 255 -49.70 -29.39 6.02
C ASN A 255 -50.25 -30.22 7.19
N LEU A 256 -49.64 -30.14 8.39
CA LEU A 256 -50.15 -30.83 9.59
C LEU A 256 -51.29 -30.07 10.30
N LYS A 257 -51.60 -28.85 9.87
CA LYS A 257 -52.70 -28.04 10.44
C LYS A 257 -53.93 -28.02 9.53
N LYS A 258 -53.89 -28.69 8.40
CA LYS A 258 -55.05 -29.02 7.51
C LYS A 258 -55.50 -30.43 7.78
#